data_f4c15773cd3f55066e498c1972c82136
#
_entry.id   f4c15773cd3f55066e498c1972c82136
#
_cell.length_a   1.000
_cell.length_b   1.000
_cell.length_c   1.000
_cell.angle_alpha   90.00
_cell.angle_beta   90.00
_cell.angle_gamma   90.00
#
_symmetry.space_group_name_H-M   'P 1'
#
loop_
_entity.id
_entity.type
_entity.pdbx_description
1 polymer ?
#
loop_
_entity_poly.entity_id
_entity_poly.type
_entity_poly.pdbx_seq_one_letter_code
_entity_poly.pdbx_strand_id
1 'polypeptide(L)'
;PDFINGAAIIETDWDVYRLNDWLHALEDANGRRRDVPRFSNRTLDIDIIFFDDLILQGPGNLQIPRPELKHAFVLGPLAQIAPDYVNPETGLTLAEILGFNALIQSNL
;
A
#
# COMPACT_ATOMS: atom_id res chain seq x y z
N PRO A 1 12.05 -14.80 -8.81
CA PRO A 1 11.00 -15.20 -7.89
C PRO A 1 9.72 -14.42 -8.10
N ASP A 2 8.64 -15.12 -7.98
CA ASP A 2 7.33 -14.51 -8.19
C ASP A 2 6.89 -13.80 -6.92
N PHE A 3 6.45 -12.57 -7.08
CA PHE A 3 5.81 -11.83 -6.01
C PHE A 3 4.30 -11.86 -6.22
N ILE A 4 3.57 -12.12 -5.16
CA ILE A 4 2.12 -12.02 -5.16
C ILE A 4 1.78 -10.71 -4.47
N ASN A 5 1.15 -9.82 -5.22
CA ASN A 5 0.65 -8.56 -4.69
C ASN A 5 -0.85 -8.61 -4.58
N GLY A 6 -1.36 -8.06 -3.50
CA GLY A 6 -2.78 -7.96 -3.28
C GLY A 6 -3.10 -6.73 -2.47
N ALA A 7 -4.37 -6.46 -2.31
CA ALA A 7 -4.84 -5.34 -1.52
C ALA A 7 -6.04 -5.76 -0.68
N ALA A 8 -6.20 -5.10 0.46
CA ALA A 8 -7.31 -5.34 1.35
C ALA A 8 -7.79 -4.03 1.97
N ILE A 9 -9.06 -3.99 2.30
CA ILE A 9 -9.67 -2.90 3.06
C ILE A 9 -9.86 -3.39 4.48
N ILE A 10 -9.39 -2.61 5.43
CA ILE A 10 -9.49 -2.93 6.86
C ILE A 10 -10.27 -1.82 7.55
N GLU A 11 -11.22 -2.21 8.39
CA GLU A 11 -11.89 -1.28 9.30
C GLU A 11 -11.28 -1.42 10.69
N THR A 12 -10.97 -0.29 11.31
CA THR A 12 -10.40 -0.28 12.65
C THR A 12 -10.72 1.02 13.38
N ASP A 13 -10.81 0.93 14.70
CA ASP A 13 -10.92 2.10 15.58
C ASP A 13 -9.54 2.61 16.02
N TRP A 14 -8.47 1.93 15.62
CA TRP A 14 -7.12 2.32 15.99
C TRP A 14 -6.66 3.52 15.17
N ASP A 15 -5.71 4.27 15.73
CA ASP A 15 -4.99 5.25 14.92
C ASP A 15 -3.99 4.55 14.00
N VAL A 16 -3.42 5.32 13.09
CA VAL A 16 -2.50 4.78 12.08
C VAL A 16 -1.23 4.22 12.70
N TYR A 17 -0.76 4.80 13.79
CA TYR A 17 0.48 4.37 14.45
C TYR A 17 0.30 3.00 15.09
N ARG A 18 -0.82 2.81 15.76
CA ARG A 18 -1.15 1.52 16.37
C ARG A 18 -1.34 0.44 15.32
N LEU A 19 -2.03 0.76 14.24
CA LEU A 19 -2.21 -0.17 13.14
C LEU A 19 -0.87 -0.56 12.52
N ASN A 20 -0.01 0.42 12.28
CA ASN A 20 1.32 0.19 11.70
C ASN A 20 2.16 -0.73 12.58
N ASP A 21 2.16 -0.50 13.88
CA ASP A 21 2.88 -1.35 14.84
C ASP A 21 2.34 -2.78 14.83
N TRP A 22 1.03 -2.92 14.77
CA TRP A 22 0.39 -4.24 14.74
C TRP A 22 0.74 -5.00 13.46
N LEU A 23 0.74 -4.30 12.33
CA LEU A 23 1.11 -4.91 11.05
C LEU A 23 2.57 -5.37 11.04
N HIS A 24 3.48 -4.57 11.61
CA HIS A 24 4.87 -4.97 11.75
C HIS A 24 5.02 -6.21 12.63
N ALA A 25 4.27 -6.28 13.73
CA ALA A 25 4.28 -7.46 14.58
C ALA A 25 3.75 -8.69 13.84
N LEU A 26 2.75 -8.51 13.00
CA LEU A 26 2.21 -9.58 12.18
C LEU A 26 3.24 -10.08 11.16
N GLU A 27 3.96 -9.17 10.53
CA GLU A 27 5.04 -9.52 9.61
C GLU A 27 6.11 -10.35 10.33
N ASP A 28 6.52 -9.91 11.51
CA ASP A 28 7.52 -10.61 12.33
C ASP A 28 7.04 -12.01 12.73
N ALA A 29 5.77 -12.14 13.09
CA ALA A 29 5.18 -13.41 13.45
C ALA A 29 5.09 -14.39 12.27
N ASN A 30 5.07 -13.86 11.05
CA ASN A 30 4.99 -14.65 9.83
C ASN A 30 6.36 -14.90 9.19
N GLY A 31 7.42 -14.82 9.97
CA GLY A 31 8.72 -15.27 9.54
C GLY A 31 9.60 -14.23 8.90
N ARG A 32 9.26 -12.96 8.99
CA ARG A 32 10.16 -11.89 8.57
C ARG A 32 11.34 -11.82 9.55
N ARG A 33 12.41 -12.50 9.20
CA ARG A 33 13.61 -12.51 10.02
C ARG A 33 14.64 -11.55 9.45
N ARG A 34 15.22 -10.76 10.34
CA ARG A 34 16.29 -9.83 9.95
C ARG A 34 17.67 -10.50 9.93
N ASP A 35 17.76 -11.70 10.49
CA ASP A 35 18.99 -12.48 10.59
C ASP A 35 19.20 -13.46 9.44
N VAL A 36 18.29 -13.51 8.47
CA VAL A 36 18.39 -14.39 7.32
C VAL A 36 18.63 -13.57 6.06
N PRO A 37 19.16 -14.19 5.00
CA PRO A 37 19.38 -13.50 3.74
C PRO A 37 18.10 -12.88 3.20
N ARG A 38 18.26 -11.72 2.57
CA ARG A 38 17.15 -10.95 2.02
C ARG A 38 16.30 -11.73 1.01
N PHE A 39 16.87 -12.74 0.41
CA PHE A 39 16.22 -13.57 -0.60
C PHE A 39 15.60 -14.84 -0.02
N SER A 40 15.62 -14.97 1.30
CA SER A 40 14.87 -16.04 1.94
C SER A 40 13.41 -15.80 1.62
N ASN A 41 12.78 -16.81 1.02
CA ASN A 41 11.47 -16.67 0.47
C ASN A 41 10.41 -16.46 1.55
N ARG A 42 9.28 -15.90 1.13
CA ARG A 42 8.02 -15.82 1.86
C ARG A 42 8.03 -14.88 3.04
N THR A 43 8.75 -13.78 2.91
CA THR A 43 8.51 -12.67 3.82
C THR A 43 7.20 -12.00 3.44
N LEU A 44 6.42 -11.72 4.45
CA LEU A 44 5.18 -10.97 4.31
C LEU A 44 5.50 -9.49 4.48
N ASP A 45 5.22 -8.70 3.46
CA ASP A 45 5.31 -7.24 3.53
C ASP A 45 3.92 -6.65 3.46
N ILE A 46 3.55 -5.91 4.50
CA ILE A 46 2.25 -5.25 4.57
C ILE A 46 2.46 -3.76 4.76
N ASP A 47 1.96 -2.98 3.83
CA ASP A 47 2.08 -1.53 3.89
C ASP A 47 0.71 -0.88 3.93
N ILE A 48 0.58 0.16 4.75
CA ILE A 48 -0.60 1.01 4.74
C ILE A 48 -0.43 1.99 3.58
N ILE A 49 -1.29 1.89 2.57
CA ILE A 49 -1.26 2.80 1.42
C ILE A 49 -2.09 4.04 1.71
N PHE A 50 -3.30 3.84 2.22
CA PHE A 50 -4.21 4.89 2.61
C PHE A 50 -4.75 4.64 4.01
N PHE A 51 -5.06 5.71 4.72
CA PHE A 51 -5.73 5.65 6.01
C PHE A 51 -6.72 6.81 6.06
N ASP A 52 -7.99 6.53 5.73
CA ASP A 52 -9.02 7.54 5.55
C ASP A 52 -8.54 8.65 4.61
N ASP A 53 -8.68 9.91 4.99
CA ASP A 53 -8.19 11.06 4.23
C ASP A 53 -6.86 11.61 4.77
N LEU A 54 -6.16 10.82 5.58
CA LEU A 54 -4.94 11.24 6.23
C LEU A 54 -3.81 11.50 5.23
N ILE A 55 -3.13 12.62 5.41
CA ILE A 55 -1.87 12.93 4.74
C ILE A 55 -0.83 13.06 5.83
N LEU A 56 0.15 12.16 5.83
CA LEU A 56 1.11 12.05 6.92
C LEU A 56 2.49 11.81 6.36
N GLN A 57 3.45 12.59 6.85
CA GLN A 57 4.87 12.27 6.76
C GLN A 57 5.35 12.06 8.19
N GLY A 58 5.23 10.83 8.63
CA GLY A 58 5.46 10.48 10.00
C GLY A 58 6.88 10.05 10.28
N PRO A 59 7.13 9.64 11.52
CA PRO A 59 8.44 9.14 11.90
C PRO A 59 8.81 7.89 11.12
N GLY A 60 10.09 7.72 10.86
CA GLY A 60 10.59 6.58 10.11
C GLY A 60 10.08 6.60 8.67
N ASN A 61 9.65 5.46 8.19
CA ASN A 61 9.18 5.29 6.82
C ASN A 61 7.65 5.39 6.70
N LEU A 62 6.96 5.81 7.76
CA LEU A 62 5.51 5.90 7.73
C LEU A 62 5.10 7.16 6.96
N GLN A 63 4.67 6.95 5.73
CA GLN A 63 4.18 8.01 4.87
C GLN A 63 2.85 7.58 4.26
N ILE A 64 1.84 8.43 4.38
CA ILE A 64 0.49 8.16 3.88
C ILE A 64 -0.03 9.37 3.11
N PRO A 65 -0.52 9.20 1.90
CA PRO A 65 -0.47 7.98 1.06
C PRO A 65 0.97 7.56 0.75
N ARG A 66 1.17 6.27 0.56
CA ARG A 66 2.51 5.77 0.27
C ARG A 66 2.96 6.13 -1.13
N PRO A 67 4.27 6.45 -1.31
CA PRO A 67 4.80 6.79 -2.63
C PRO A 67 4.68 5.66 -3.64
N GLU A 68 4.66 4.40 -3.18
CA GLU A 68 4.56 3.22 -4.02
C GLU A 68 3.23 3.13 -4.77
N LEU A 69 2.26 3.96 -4.39
CA LEU A 69 0.97 4.05 -5.09
C LEU A 69 1.14 4.37 -6.58
N LYS A 70 2.22 5.03 -6.96
CA LYS A 70 2.50 5.33 -8.37
C LYS A 70 2.72 4.09 -9.23
N HIS A 71 3.06 2.95 -8.61
CA HIS A 71 3.30 1.72 -9.33
C HIS A 71 2.00 1.00 -9.63
N ALA A 72 1.89 0.50 -10.87
CA ALA A 72 0.67 -0.19 -11.31
C ALA A 72 0.40 -1.46 -10.50
N PHE A 73 1.45 -2.13 -10.01
CA PHE A 73 1.26 -3.35 -9.22
C PHE A 73 0.71 -3.07 -7.81
N VAL A 74 0.75 -1.81 -7.37
CA VAL A 74 0.09 -1.36 -6.13
C VAL A 74 -1.28 -0.78 -6.46
N LEU A 75 -1.34 0.13 -7.40
CA LEU A 75 -2.57 0.84 -7.77
C LEU A 75 -3.63 -0.09 -8.36
N GLY A 76 -3.22 -1.04 -9.20
CA GLY A 76 -4.15 -1.95 -9.86
C GLY A 76 -5.04 -2.71 -8.89
N PRO A 77 -4.47 -3.47 -7.95
CA PRO A 77 -5.28 -4.19 -6.96
C PRO A 77 -6.14 -3.27 -6.09
N LEU A 78 -5.64 -2.09 -5.72
CA LEU A 78 -6.41 -1.13 -4.93
C LEU A 78 -7.60 -0.58 -5.72
N ALA A 79 -7.40 -0.21 -6.97
CA ALA A 79 -8.48 0.30 -7.81
C ALA A 79 -9.53 -0.78 -8.10
N GLN A 80 -9.13 -2.04 -8.08
CA GLN A 80 -10.05 -3.15 -8.26
C GLN A 80 -11.03 -3.29 -7.11
N ILE A 81 -10.55 -3.10 -5.87
CA ILE A 81 -11.40 -3.25 -4.68
C ILE A 81 -12.03 -1.94 -4.21
N ALA A 82 -11.44 -0.80 -4.57
CA ALA A 82 -11.91 0.51 -4.13
C ALA A 82 -11.79 1.55 -5.24
N PRO A 83 -12.47 1.36 -6.38
CA PRO A 83 -12.33 2.27 -7.53
C PRO A 83 -12.74 3.70 -7.22
N ASP A 84 -13.71 3.88 -6.33
CA ASP A 84 -14.27 5.19 -6.00
C ASP A 84 -13.56 5.88 -4.83
N TYR A 85 -12.54 5.24 -4.27
CA TYR A 85 -11.79 5.84 -3.17
C TYR A 85 -11.00 7.04 -3.69
N VAL A 86 -11.12 8.17 -3.00
CA VAL A 86 -10.48 9.42 -3.40
C VAL A 86 -9.12 9.54 -2.72
N ASN A 87 -8.06 9.72 -3.51
CA ASN A 87 -6.74 10.01 -2.98
C ASN A 87 -6.76 11.43 -2.40
N PRO A 88 -6.51 11.61 -1.10
CA PRO A 88 -6.59 12.92 -0.48
C PRO A 88 -5.57 13.92 -0.97
N GLU A 89 -4.46 13.46 -1.57
CA GLU A 89 -3.44 14.35 -2.11
C GLU A 89 -3.83 14.94 -3.46
N THR A 90 -4.62 14.22 -4.25
CA THR A 90 -4.92 14.61 -5.62
C THR A 90 -6.39 14.96 -5.86
N GLY A 91 -7.28 14.46 -5.00
CA GLY A 91 -8.71 14.59 -5.20
C GLY A 91 -9.28 13.68 -6.28
N LEU A 92 -8.49 12.77 -6.81
CA LEU A 92 -8.91 11.84 -7.85
C LEU A 92 -9.25 10.48 -7.26
N THR A 93 -10.21 9.78 -7.87
CA THR A 93 -10.48 8.40 -7.50
C THR A 93 -9.37 7.47 -7.99
N LEU A 94 -9.27 6.30 -7.39
CA LEU A 94 -8.27 5.32 -7.83
C LEU A 94 -8.52 4.87 -9.25
N ALA A 95 -9.78 4.74 -9.66
CA ALA A 95 -10.13 4.42 -11.04
C ALA A 95 -9.65 5.49 -12.01
N GLU A 96 -9.79 6.76 -11.66
CA GLU A 96 -9.31 7.87 -12.47
C GLU A 96 -7.80 7.85 -12.62
N ILE A 97 -7.08 7.63 -11.52
CA ILE A 97 -5.62 7.58 -11.54
C ILE A 97 -5.15 6.41 -12.42
N LEU A 98 -5.77 5.26 -12.29
CA LEU A 98 -5.43 4.09 -13.10
C LEU A 98 -5.71 4.34 -14.58
N GLY A 99 -6.80 5.02 -14.90
CA GLY A 99 -7.15 5.39 -16.26
C GLY A 99 -6.12 6.33 -16.88
N PHE A 100 -5.65 7.33 -16.14
CA PHE A 100 -4.59 8.23 -16.60
C PHE A 100 -3.30 7.48 -16.89
N ASN A 101 -2.90 6.57 -16.01
CA ASN A 101 -1.69 5.78 -16.22
C ASN A 101 -1.79 4.90 -17.47
N ALA A 102 -2.94 4.29 -17.70
CA ALA A 102 -3.17 3.48 -18.89
C ALA A 102 -3.12 4.35 -20.17
N LEU A 103 -3.69 5.55 -20.13
CA LEU A 103 -3.68 6.47 -21.27
C LEU A 103 -2.28 6.92 -21.59
N ILE A 104 -1.47 7.25 -20.60
CA ILE A 104 -0.07 7.65 -20.79
C ILE A 104 0.72 6.50 -21.41
N GLN A 105 0.54 5.29 -20.95
CA GLN A 105 1.23 4.12 -21.49
C GLN A 105 0.84 3.83 -22.93
N SER A 106 -0.42 4.05 -23.30
CA SER A 106 -0.88 3.79 -24.66
C SER A 106 -0.33 4.77 -25.68
N ASN A 107 0.15 5.93 -25.25
CA ASN A 107 0.72 6.95 -26.12
C ASN A 107 2.23 6.80 -26.32
N LEU A 108 2.82 5.84 -25.65
CA LEU A 108 4.22 5.54 -25.84
C LEU A 108 4.43 4.50 -26.92
#